data_4fc66aac4e46003b4ca42976ffaecf93
#
_entry.id   4fc66aac4e46003b4ca42976ffaecf93
#
_cell.length_a   1.000
_cell.length_b   1.000
_cell.length_c   1.000
_cell.angle_alpha   90.00
_cell.angle_beta   90.00
_cell.angle_gamma   90.00
#
_symmetry.space_group_name_H-M   'P 1'
#
loop_
_entity.id
_entity.type
_entity.pdbx_description
1 polymer ?
#
loop_
_entity_poly.entity_id
_entity_poly.type
_entity_poly.pdbx_seq_one_letter_code
_entity_poly.pdbx_strand_id
1 'polypeptide(L)'
;DMGDVGTLHQLSALVREGIAYQIGETSAETTAEQALARGAGVCQDHAHAFIAAARLLGAPARYVSGYLLMDGRVEQEAGHAWAEAHVPGLGWVGFDVSNAISPDPRYVRVATGTDYRDAAPVTGMSLGAGQADLAVQLAVEQQVQEQ
;
A
#
# COMPACT_ATOMS: atom_id res chain seq x y z
N ASP A 1 22.70 1.14 -11.17
CA ASP A 1 22.42 -0.01 -10.33
C ASP A 1 20.91 -0.19 -10.14
N MET A 2 20.38 -1.33 -10.52
CA MET A 2 18.94 -1.57 -10.60
C MET A 2 18.24 -1.73 -9.25
N GLY A 3 18.99 -1.67 -8.15
CA GLY A 3 18.42 -1.76 -6.80
C GLY A 3 18.59 -0.50 -5.97
N ASP A 4 19.00 0.61 -6.56
CA ASP A 4 19.20 1.83 -5.80
C ASP A 4 17.87 2.58 -5.57
N VAL A 5 17.88 3.49 -4.60
CA VAL A 5 16.69 4.23 -4.21
C VAL A 5 16.18 5.14 -5.33
N GLY A 6 17.06 5.70 -6.14
CA GLY A 6 16.68 6.55 -7.27
C GLY A 6 15.92 5.79 -8.33
N THR A 7 16.39 4.60 -8.68
CA THR A 7 15.69 3.71 -9.62
C THR A 7 14.31 3.33 -9.10
N LEU A 8 14.19 3.03 -7.81
CA LEU A 8 12.92 2.66 -7.21
C LEU A 8 11.94 3.84 -7.16
N HIS A 9 12.39 5.07 -6.94
CA HIS A 9 11.54 6.25 -7.06
C HIS A 9 11.05 6.46 -8.49
N GLN A 10 11.90 6.23 -9.49
CA GLN A 10 11.49 6.29 -10.90
C GLN A 10 10.45 5.21 -11.21
N LEU A 11 10.62 4.01 -10.68
CA LEU A 11 9.65 2.93 -10.82
C LEU A 11 8.29 3.32 -10.21
N SER A 12 8.30 3.90 -9.02
CA SER A 12 7.09 4.40 -8.37
C SER A 12 6.36 5.41 -9.26
N ALA A 13 7.07 6.34 -9.86
CA ALA A 13 6.49 7.33 -10.77
C ALA A 13 5.87 6.67 -12.02
N LEU A 14 6.55 5.68 -12.58
CA LEU A 14 6.04 4.94 -13.76
C LEU A 14 4.77 4.16 -13.44
N VAL A 15 4.71 3.53 -12.29
CA VAL A 15 3.51 2.81 -11.85
C VAL A 15 2.34 3.78 -11.66
N ARG A 16 2.60 4.93 -11.04
CA ARG A 16 1.57 5.95 -10.82
C ARG A 16 1.03 6.50 -12.15
N GLU A 17 1.88 6.66 -13.15
CA GLU A 17 1.45 7.07 -14.49
C GLU A 17 0.63 5.98 -15.19
N GLY A 18 1.00 4.71 -15.00
CA GLY A 18 0.35 3.58 -15.66
C GLY A 18 -0.99 3.19 -15.06
N ILE A 19 -1.26 3.55 -13.81
CA ILE A 19 -2.50 3.24 -13.11
C ILE A 19 -3.07 4.53 -12.53
N ALA A 20 -4.09 5.09 -13.19
CA ALA A 20 -4.80 6.26 -12.68
C ALA A 20 -5.57 5.90 -11.40
N TYR A 21 -5.52 6.75 -10.38
CA TYR A 21 -6.22 6.49 -9.13
C TYR A 21 -7.73 6.68 -9.35
N GLN A 22 -8.48 5.58 -9.33
CA GLN A 22 -9.93 5.58 -9.51
C GLN A 22 -10.56 4.53 -8.60
N ILE A 23 -11.48 4.97 -7.75
CA ILE A 23 -12.23 4.09 -6.86
C ILE A 23 -13.30 3.35 -7.65
N GLY A 24 -13.49 2.05 -7.35
CA GLY A 24 -14.54 1.23 -7.93
C GLY A 24 -14.17 0.47 -9.20
N GLU A 25 -12.97 0.68 -9.74
CA GLU A 25 -12.52 0.00 -10.96
C GLU A 25 -11.85 -1.36 -10.67
N THR A 26 -11.41 -1.58 -9.44
CA THR A 26 -10.70 -2.79 -9.02
C THR A 26 -11.24 -3.28 -7.69
N SER A 27 -10.88 -4.51 -7.34
CA SER A 27 -11.21 -5.13 -6.05
C SER A 27 -9.96 -5.67 -5.38
N ALA A 28 -10.10 -6.19 -4.16
CA ALA A 28 -9.01 -6.82 -3.43
C ALA A 28 -8.40 -8.02 -4.17
N GLU A 29 -9.11 -8.59 -5.13
CA GLU A 29 -8.68 -9.75 -5.91
C GLU A 29 -8.04 -9.38 -7.24
N THR A 30 -8.04 -8.08 -7.59
CA THR A 30 -7.41 -7.60 -8.82
C THR A 30 -5.90 -7.79 -8.74
N THR A 31 -5.33 -8.40 -9.77
CA THR A 31 -3.87 -8.57 -9.87
C THR A 31 -3.19 -7.30 -10.38
N ALA A 32 -1.88 -7.21 -10.18
CA ALA A 32 -1.07 -6.12 -10.73
C ALA A 32 -1.22 -6.01 -12.24
N GLU A 33 -1.17 -7.14 -12.94
CA GLU A 33 -1.31 -7.19 -14.39
C GLU A 33 -2.67 -6.69 -14.86
N GLN A 34 -3.74 -7.09 -14.16
CA GLN A 34 -5.09 -6.65 -14.48
C GLN A 34 -5.26 -5.15 -14.27
N ALA A 35 -4.72 -4.59 -13.19
CA ALA A 35 -4.79 -3.16 -12.92
C ALA A 35 -4.01 -2.35 -13.97
N LEU A 36 -2.82 -2.83 -14.35
CA LEU A 36 -2.02 -2.18 -15.42
C LEU A 36 -2.74 -2.22 -16.77
N ALA A 37 -3.34 -3.36 -17.11
CA ALA A 37 -4.10 -3.50 -18.36
C ALA A 37 -5.32 -2.57 -18.38
N ARG A 38 -5.99 -2.40 -17.25
CA ARG A 38 -7.13 -1.50 -17.09
C ARG A 38 -6.71 -0.03 -17.06
N GLY A 39 -5.50 0.26 -16.55
CA GLY A 39 -4.99 1.62 -16.39
C GLY A 39 -5.63 2.41 -15.27
N ALA A 40 -6.31 1.74 -14.35
CA ALA A 40 -7.01 2.37 -13.24
C ALA A 40 -7.03 1.46 -12.01
N GLY A 41 -6.96 2.03 -10.83
CA GLY A 41 -6.97 1.30 -9.57
C GLY A 41 -6.84 2.22 -8.37
N VAL A 42 -6.54 1.62 -7.20
CA VAL A 42 -6.39 2.34 -5.93
C VAL A 42 -5.03 2.01 -5.31
N CYS A 43 -4.82 2.39 -4.05
CA CYS A 43 -3.52 2.22 -3.39
C CYS A 43 -3.03 0.76 -3.37
N GLN A 44 -3.94 -0.20 -3.24
CA GLN A 44 -3.59 -1.62 -3.29
C GLN A 44 -2.98 -2.00 -4.64
N ASP A 45 -3.55 -1.50 -5.73
CA ASP A 45 -3.10 -1.80 -7.09
C ASP A 45 -1.75 -1.15 -7.37
N HIS A 46 -1.56 0.08 -6.91
CA HIS A 46 -0.28 0.77 -6.98
C HIS A 46 0.81 -0.01 -6.24
N ALA A 47 0.51 -0.47 -5.01
CA ALA A 47 1.46 -1.25 -4.22
C ALA A 47 1.79 -2.57 -4.91
N HIS A 48 0.80 -3.32 -5.39
CA HIS A 48 1.01 -4.58 -6.05
C HIS A 48 1.84 -4.44 -7.33
N ALA A 49 1.56 -3.44 -8.15
CA ALA A 49 2.30 -3.21 -9.39
C ALA A 49 3.76 -2.83 -9.11
N PHE A 50 3.99 -1.96 -8.13
CA PHE A 50 5.33 -1.58 -7.70
C PHE A 50 6.12 -2.79 -7.19
N ILE A 51 5.51 -3.61 -6.32
CA ILE A 51 6.15 -4.79 -5.76
C ILE A 51 6.55 -5.78 -6.85
N ALA A 52 5.64 -6.07 -7.76
CA ALA A 52 5.92 -6.99 -8.87
C ALA A 52 7.09 -6.50 -9.73
N ALA A 53 7.09 -5.22 -10.07
CA ALA A 53 8.15 -4.62 -10.87
C ALA A 53 9.48 -4.56 -10.12
N ALA A 54 9.46 -4.20 -8.84
CA ALA A 54 10.68 -4.17 -8.02
C ALA A 54 11.33 -5.54 -7.91
N ARG A 55 10.52 -6.58 -7.73
CA ARG A 55 11.01 -7.97 -7.69
C ARG A 55 11.63 -8.39 -9.02
N LEU A 56 11.04 -7.98 -10.15
CA LEU A 56 11.61 -8.24 -11.46
C LEU A 56 12.97 -7.56 -11.65
N LEU A 57 13.19 -6.40 -11.01
CA LEU A 57 14.47 -5.71 -11.00
C LEU A 57 15.47 -6.29 -9.99
N GLY A 58 15.07 -7.28 -9.22
CA GLY A 58 15.93 -7.95 -8.26
C GLY A 58 15.90 -7.34 -6.87
N ALA A 59 15.01 -6.39 -6.58
CA ALA A 59 14.88 -5.79 -5.26
C ALA A 59 13.84 -6.57 -4.44
N PRO A 60 14.19 -7.05 -3.24
CA PRO A 60 13.17 -7.59 -2.33
C PRO A 60 12.14 -6.51 -2.03
N ALA A 61 10.86 -6.87 -2.10
CA ALA A 61 9.78 -5.93 -1.86
C ALA A 61 8.62 -6.62 -1.14
N ARG A 62 7.86 -5.84 -0.37
CA ARG A 62 6.74 -6.35 0.42
C ARG A 62 5.60 -5.35 0.48
N TYR A 63 4.42 -5.87 0.73
CA TYR A 63 3.18 -5.11 0.88
C TYR A 63 3.06 -4.61 2.31
N VAL A 64 2.61 -3.37 2.49
CA VAL A 64 2.34 -2.79 3.79
C VAL A 64 0.90 -2.32 3.83
N SER A 65 0.17 -2.77 4.83
CA SER A 65 -1.15 -2.23 5.15
C SER A 65 -1.07 -1.38 6.41
N GLY A 66 -1.85 -0.33 6.44
CA GLY A 66 -1.89 0.58 7.57
C GLY A 66 -2.88 1.70 7.34
N TYR A 67 -2.59 2.85 7.90
CA TYR A 67 -3.46 4.01 7.86
C TYR A 67 -2.63 5.27 7.64
N LEU A 68 -3.27 6.27 7.04
CA LEU A 68 -2.66 7.57 6.78
C LEU A 68 -3.48 8.65 7.46
N LEU A 69 -2.83 9.48 8.29
CA LEU A 69 -3.46 10.65 8.88
C LEU A 69 -3.76 11.66 7.77
N MET A 70 -5.02 12.00 7.61
CA MET A 70 -5.47 12.99 6.64
C MET A 70 -5.67 14.33 7.32
N ASP A 71 -5.19 15.40 6.70
CA ASP A 71 -5.28 16.75 7.24
C ASP A 71 -6.74 17.13 7.51
N GLY A 72 -7.02 17.59 8.74
CA GLY A 72 -8.35 17.99 9.17
C GLY A 72 -9.33 16.86 9.43
N ARG A 73 -8.86 15.58 9.36
CA ARG A 73 -9.71 14.42 9.61
C ARG A 73 -9.00 13.47 10.57
N VAL A 74 -9.69 13.09 11.63
CA VAL A 74 -9.24 12.07 12.57
C VAL A 74 -9.88 10.73 12.25
N GLU A 75 -11.17 10.72 11.90
CA GLU A 75 -11.89 9.51 11.53
C GLU A 75 -11.65 9.15 10.06
N GLN A 76 -11.37 7.89 9.80
CA GLN A 76 -11.14 7.36 8.46
C GLN A 76 -11.91 6.06 8.29
N GLU A 77 -12.59 5.93 7.15
CA GLU A 77 -13.40 4.74 6.85
C GLU A 77 -12.61 3.63 6.18
N ALA A 78 -11.48 3.97 5.56
CA ALA A 78 -10.66 3.03 4.82
C ALA A 78 -9.21 3.11 5.24
N GLY A 79 -8.53 1.97 5.19
CA GLY A 79 -7.10 1.91 5.37
C GLY A 79 -6.33 2.45 4.17
N HIS A 80 -5.03 2.36 4.25
CA HIS A 80 -4.12 2.74 3.18
C HIS A 80 -3.10 1.62 2.96
N ALA A 81 -2.52 1.57 1.79
CA ALA A 81 -1.52 0.58 1.44
C ALA A 81 -0.36 1.22 0.69
N TRP A 82 0.81 0.66 0.91
CA TRP A 82 2.03 1.07 0.22
C TRP A 82 2.98 -0.11 0.12
N ALA A 83 4.15 0.14 -0.45
CA ALA A 83 5.17 -0.89 -0.60
C ALA A 83 6.42 -0.53 0.19
N GLU A 84 7.20 -1.55 0.55
CA GLU A 84 8.56 -1.39 1.02
C GLU A 84 9.48 -2.24 0.14
N ALA A 85 10.63 -1.67 -0.22
CA ALA A 85 11.67 -2.38 -0.95
C ALA A 85 12.98 -2.31 -0.17
N HIS A 86 13.76 -3.39 -0.22
CA HIS A 86 15.05 -3.43 0.44
C HIS A 86 16.12 -2.83 -0.48
N VAL A 87 16.78 -1.80 0.02
CA VAL A 87 17.85 -1.09 -0.70
C VAL A 87 19.17 -1.40 -0.01
N PRO A 88 20.18 -1.94 -0.73
CA PRO A 88 21.49 -2.19 -0.13
C PRO A 88 22.07 -0.92 0.50
N GLY A 89 22.50 -1.03 1.75
CA GLY A 89 23.05 0.08 2.51
C GLY A 89 22.04 0.96 3.24
N LEU A 90 20.75 0.90 2.87
CA LEU A 90 19.69 1.66 3.53
C LEU A 90 18.70 0.77 4.30
N GLY A 91 18.51 -0.49 3.87
CA GLY A 91 17.50 -1.37 4.43
C GLY A 91 16.14 -1.20 3.75
N TRP A 92 15.07 -1.44 4.48
CA TRP A 92 13.71 -1.33 3.96
C TRP A 92 13.28 0.12 3.85
N VAL A 93 12.93 0.53 2.63
CA VAL A 93 12.49 1.89 2.31
C VAL A 93 11.04 1.83 1.83
N GLY A 94 10.19 2.70 2.36
CA GLY A 94 8.78 2.77 1.98
C GLY A 94 8.55 3.60 0.71
N PHE A 95 7.58 3.17 -0.09
CA PHE A 95 7.17 3.85 -1.32
C PHE A 95 5.65 3.89 -1.37
N ASP A 96 5.06 5.05 -1.13
CA ASP A 96 3.64 5.26 -1.34
C ASP A 96 3.43 5.79 -2.76
N VAL A 97 3.15 4.89 -3.67
CA VAL A 97 2.99 5.20 -5.09
C VAL A 97 1.83 6.17 -5.32
N SER A 98 0.71 5.95 -4.63
CA SER A 98 -0.49 6.78 -4.80
C SER A 98 -0.23 8.25 -4.49
N ASN A 99 0.59 8.54 -3.47
CA ASN A 99 0.92 9.89 -3.05
C ASN A 99 2.28 10.38 -3.54
N ALA A 100 3.02 9.53 -4.25
CA ALA A 100 4.33 9.85 -4.83
C ALA A 100 5.38 10.28 -3.80
N ILE A 101 5.34 9.70 -2.62
CA ILE A 101 6.29 9.99 -1.53
C ILE A 101 6.71 8.72 -0.82
N SER A 102 7.77 8.81 -0.03
CA SER A 102 8.04 7.82 1.00
C SER A 102 7.23 8.15 2.26
N PRO A 103 6.75 7.14 3.00
CA PRO A 103 6.00 7.36 4.22
C PRO A 103 6.73 8.25 5.22
N ASP A 104 5.98 9.12 5.89
CA ASP A 104 6.43 10.07 6.89
C ASP A 104 5.66 9.82 8.21
N PRO A 105 5.81 10.66 9.24
CA PRO A 105 5.14 10.42 10.53
C PRO A 105 3.60 10.40 10.51
N ARG A 106 2.96 10.75 9.39
CA ARG A 106 1.50 10.65 9.25
C ARG A 106 1.04 9.21 8.96
N TYR A 107 1.96 8.29 8.71
CA TYR A 107 1.65 6.91 8.34
C TYR A 107 1.67 6.01 9.58
N VAL A 108 0.67 5.15 9.70
CA VAL A 108 0.60 4.11 10.74
C VAL A 108 0.74 2.77 10.06
N ARG A 109 1.86 2.12 10.27
CA ARG A 109 2.18 0.80 9.70
C ARG A 109 1.61 -0.28 10.61
N VAL A 110 0.73 -1.13 10.07
CA VAL A 110 0.04 -2.15 10.86
C VAL A 110 0.57 -3.55 10.58
N ALA A 111 0.66 -3.93 9.30
CA ALA A 111 1.09 -5.28 8.93
C ALA A 111 1.86 -5.26 7.61
N THR A 112 2.78 -6.21 7.47
CA THR A 112 3.51 -6.42 6.23
C THR A 112 3.32 -7.86 5.76
N GLY A 113 3.42 -8.06 4.45
CA GLY A 113 3.32 -9.38 3.86
C GLY A 113 3.70 -9.35 2.39
N THR A 114 3.52 -10.49 1.74
CA THR A 114 3.86 -10.63 0.31
C THR A 114 2.86 -9.90 -0.58
N ASP A 115 1.61 -9.80 -0.14
CA ASP A 115 0.53 -9.15 -0.88
C ASP A 115 -0.57 -8.66 0.08
N TYR A 116 -1.67 -8.16 -0.48
CA TYR A 116 -2.81 -7.68 0.30
C TYR A 116 -3.35 -8.73 1.29
N ARG A 117 -3.53 -9.98 0.85
CA ARG A 117 -4.11 -11.04 1.69
C ARG A 117 -3.25 -11.34 2.90
N ASP A 118 -1.92 -11.37 2.68
CA ASP A 118 -0.96 -11.66 3.73
C ASP A 118 -0.82 -10.52 4.74
N ALA A 119 -1.07 -9.29 4.31
CA ALA A 119 -0.91 -8.08 5.12
C ALA A 119 -2.23 -7.39 5.47
N ALA A 120 -3.38 -8.01 5.22
CA ALA A 120 -4.68 -7.40 5.54
C ALA A 120 -4.80 -7.14 7.05
N PRO A 121 -5.25 -5.92 7.47
CA PRO A 121 -5.36 -5.58 8.89
C PRO A 121 -6.36 -6.46 9.64
N VAL A 122 -7.41 -6.93 8.93
CA VAL A 122 -8.44 -7.81 9.48
C VAL A 122 -8.68 -8.95 8.52
N THR A 123 -8.56 -10.19 9.00
CA THR A 123 -8.89 -11.39 8.26
C THR A 123 -9.85 -12.23 9.08
N GLY A 124 -10.73 -12.96 8.41
CA GLY A 124 -11.68 -13.82 9.08
C GLY A 124 -12.03 -15.04 8.25
N MET A 125 -12.44 -16.09 8.93
CA MET A 125 -12.94 -17.32 8.31
C MET A 125 -14.29 -17.65 8.93
N SER A 126 -15.28 -17.96 8.09
CA SER A 126 -16.60 -18.41 8.52
C SER A 126 -16.88 -19.81 7.98
N LEU A 127 -17.29 -20.72 8.88
CA LEU A 127 -17.70 -22.07 8.54
C LEU A 127 -19.21 -22.18 8.75
N GLY A 128 -19.95 -22.60 7.70
CA GLY A 128 -21.40 -22.78 7.76
C GLY A 128 -22.15 -21.82 6.84
N ALA A 129 -23.50 -21.76 7.00
CA ALA A 129 -24.40 -21.01 6.12
C ALA A 129 -24.68 -19.59 6.59
N GLY A 130 -23.94 -19.06 7.59
CA GLY A 130 -24.13 -17.71 8.11
C GLY A 130 -23.33 -16.66 7.34
N GLN A 131 -23.84 -15.42 7.33
CA GLN A 131 -23.08 -14.26 6.89
C GLN A 131 -22.33 -13.66 8.07
N ALA A 132 -21.07 -13.31 7.84
CA ALA A 132 -20.29 -12.55 8.80
C ALA A 132 -20.36 -11.07 8.44
N ASP A 133 -20.85 -10.25 9.37
CA ASP A 133 -20.86 -8.80 9.22
C ASP A 133 -19.70 -8.21 10.03
N LEU A 134 -18.92 -7.37 9.40
CA LEU A 134 -17.81 -6.66 10.04
C LEU A 134 -17.99 -5.17 9.83
N ALA A 135 -18.00 -4.43 10.93
CA ALA A 135 -17.96 -2.97 10.90
C ALA A 135 -16.67 -2.51 11.56
N VAL A 136 -15.94 -1.62 10.88
CA VAL A 136 -14.69 -1.05 11.38
C VAL A 136 -14.85 0.47 11.49
N GLN A 137 -14.56 1.00 12.67
CA GLN A 137 -14.42 2.43 12.88
C GLN A 137 -12.98 2.74 13.21
N LEU A 138 -12.45 3.79 12.61
CA LEU A 138 -11.05 4.13 12.73
C LEU A 138 -10.88 5.60 13.01
N ALA A 139 -9.98 5.92 13.95
CA ALA A 139 -9.50 7.28 14.18
C ALA A 139 -7.98 7.27 14.10
N VAL A 140 -7.41 8.21 13.36
CA VAL A 140 -5.96 8.42 13.28
C VAL A 140 -5.68 9.85 13.70
N GLU A 141 -4.83 10.01 14.70
CA GLU A 141 -4.45 11.32 15.22
C GLU A 141 -2.96 11.37 15.52
N GLN A 142 -2.39 12.55 15.42
CA GLN A 142 -0.99 12.76 15.74
C GLN A 142 -0.91 13.42 17.12
N GLN A 143 -0.13 12.78 17.99
CA GLN A 143 0.16 13.37 19.31
C GLN A 143 1.42 14.21 19.22
N VAL A 144 1.32 15.42 19.74
CA VAL A 144 2.46 16.31 19.86
C VAL A 144 2.94 16.22 21.31
N GLN A 145 4.21 15.81 21.49
CA GLN A 145 4.81 15.83 22.81
C GLN A 145 5.28 17.24 23.13
N GLU A 146 4.72 17.80 24.19
CA GLU A 146 5.25 19.04 24.76
C GLU A 146 6.54 18.74 25.51
N GLN A 147 7.58 19.48 25.17
CA GLN A 147 8.85 19.43 25.89
C GLN A 147 8.80 20.40 27.07
#